data_f97ba72c71ce5ee229de8bfc16b4e181
#
_entry.id   f97ba72c71ce5ee229de8bfc16b4e181
#
_cell.length_a   1.000
_cell.length_b   1.000
_cell.length_c   1.000
_cell.angle_alpha   90.00
_cell.angle_beta   90.00
_cell.angle_gamma   90.00
#
_symmetry.space_group_name_H-M   'P 1'
#
loop_
_entity.id
_entity.type
_entity.pdbx_description
1 polymer ?
#
loop_
_entity_poly.entity_id
_entity_poly.type
_entity_poly.pdbx_seq_one_letter_code
_entity_poly.pdbx_strand_id
1 'polypeptide(L)'
;MQIKPDSKLKGLFLRALMERHNSMRRGIHVSDLVYCLREAYFRKVEPAEPTVKQLGFFVDGARRHKVLQELLGVESEVEVEKYGVVGHVDILLDAPVEIKTTRARKALPDHYFRQLGFYAVMLDVPRGYLIVQRLNGDSPWEFYRVEWSKEEFQLLDQELKHRANLLRAALNFHDFHRLPRVEGDTAWKCQHCLYRQKCLGGIHV
;
A
#
# COMPACT_ATOMS: atom_id res chain seq x y z
N MET A 1 -3.81 42.62 13.54
CA MET A 1 -3.22 41.29 13.46
C MET A 1 -2.70 41.10 12.04
N GLN A 2 -1.44 40.67 11.86
CA GLN A 2 -0.87 40.34 10.53
C GLN A 2 -0.61 38.83 10.46
N ILE A 3 -1.15 38.20 9.44
CA ILE A 3 -0.94 36.77 9.16
C ILE A 3 -0.05 36.68 7.93
N LYS A 4 1.12 36.03 8.06
CA LYS A 4 2.07 35.78 6.95
C LYS A 4 2.44 34.30 6.88
N PRO A 5 2.60 33.74 5.67
CA PRO A 5 3.15 32.39 5.52
C PRO A 5 4.55 32.31 6.15
N ASP A 6 4.81 31.22 6.87
CA ASP A 6 6.13 30.94 7.47
C ASP A 6 6.81 29.77 6.75
N SER A 7 7.85 30.08 6.00
CA SER A 7 8.63 29.09 5.25
C SER A 7 9.50 28.22 6.15
N LYS A 8 9.97 28.73 7.29
CA LYS A 8 10.80 28.00 8.26
C LYS A 8 9.99 26.90 8.94
N LEU A 9 8.78 27.28 9.43
CA LEU A 9 7.86 26.31 10.05
C LEU A 9 7.43 25.25 9.04
N LYS A 10 7.11 25.63 7.79
CA LYS A 10 6.82 24.70 6.70
C LYS A 10 7.97 23.73 6.45
N GLY A 11 9.20 24.24 6.37
CA GLY A 11 10.40 23.40 6.14
C GLY A 11 10.66 22.42 7.28
N LEU A 12 10.47 22.85 8.53
CA LEU A 12 10.62 21.99 9.70
C LEU A 12 9.59 20.85 9.69
N PHE A 13 8.33 21.17 9.43
CA PHE A 13 7.24 20.20 9.34
C PHE A 13 7.48 19.17 8.23
N LEU A 14 7.86 19.63 7.04
CA LEU A 14 8.14 18.74 5.91
C LEU A 14 9.30 17.79 6.18
N ARG A 15 10.39 18.26 6.79
CA ARG A 15 11.51 17.39 7.17
C ARG A 15 11.08 16.29 8.14
N ALA A 16 10.35 16.64 9.19
CA ALA A 16 9.86 15.65 10.15
C ALA A 16 8.97 14.58 9.49
N LEU A 17 8.12 14.97 8.53
CA LEU A 17 7.30 14.04 7.76
C LEU A 17 8.13 13.14 6.87
N MET A 18 9.14 13.69 6.20
CA MET A 18 10.03 12.93 5.32
C MET A 18 10.89 11.93 6.10
N GLU A 19 11.43 12.32 7.23
CA GLU A 19 12.20 11.42 8.11
C GLU A 19 11.37 10.22 8.55
N ARG A 20 10.12 10.44 8.94
CA ARG A 20 9.19 9.37 9.31
C ARG A 20 8.83 8.48 8.12
N HIS A 21 8.70 9.03 6.92
CA HIS A 21 8.37 8.28 5.70
C HIS A 21 9.58 7.52 5.14
N ASN A 22 10.77 8.10 5.23
CA ASN A 22 12.02 7.56 4.69
C ASN A 22 12.68 6.50 5.56
N SER A 23 12.03 6.04 6.64
CA SER A 23 12.49 4.82 7.32
C SER A 23 12.47 3.68 6.28
N MET A 24 13.62 3.45 5.63
CA MET A 24 13.76 2.47 4.55
C MET A 24 13.39 1.09 5.08
N ARG A 25 12.23 0.60 4.71
CA ARG A 25 11.80 -0.76 5.00
C ARG A 25 12.69 -1.71 4.20
N ARG A 26 13.56 -2.43 4.91
CA ARG A 26 14.39 -3.48 4.29
C ARG A 26 13.50 -4.63 3.83
N GLY A 27 13.93 -5.33 2.76
CA GLY A 27 13.19 -6.48 2.24
C GLY A 27 12.00 -6.11 1.33
N ILE A 28 11.20 -7.10 0.99
CA ILE A 28 9.99 -6.95 0.18
C ILE A 28 8.79 -6.98 1.13
N HIS A 29 7.92 -6.00 1.02
CA HIS A 29 6.70 -5.89 1.83
C HIS A 29 5.44 -6.16 0.99
N VAL A 30 4.36 -6.59 1.66
CA VAL A 30 3.06 -6.80 1.00
C VAL A 30 2.65 -5.59 0.18
N SER A 31 2.82 -4.36 0.70
CA SER A 31 2.51 -3.12 -0.03
C SER A 31 3.31 -2.92 -1.32
N ASP A 32 4.47 -3.55 -1.47
CA ASP A 32 5.24 -3.53 -2.72
C ASP A 32 4.61 -4.43 -3.79
N LEU A 33 3.89 -5.46 -3.36
CA LEU A 33 3.33 -6.49 -4.23
C LEU A 33 1.87 -6.24 -4.63
N VAL A 34 1.16 -5.34 -3.93
CA VAL A 34 -0.26 -5.08 -4.17
C VAL A 34 -0.52 -4.33 -5.46
N TYR A 35 0.39 -3.43 -5.84
CA TYR A 35 0.23 -2.52 -6.98
C TYR A 35 1.20 -2.82 -8.13
N CYS A 36 1.83 -1.80 -8.65
CA CYS A 36 2.77 -1.84 -9.75
C CYS A 36 4.15 -2.29 -9.27
N LEU A 37 4.62 -3.46 -9.75
CA LEU A 37 5.94 -3.98 -9.38
C LEU A 37 7.08 -3.10 -9.89
N ARG A 38 6.93 -2.40 -11.03
CA ARG A 38 7.92 -1.42 -11.51
C ARG A 38 8.05 -0.23 -10.58
N GLU A 39 6.93 0.29 -10.07
CA GLU A 39 6.96 1.34 -9.07
C GLU A 39 7.64 0.88 -7.78
N ALA A 40 7.32 -0.35 -7.32
CA ALA A 40 7.96 -0.96 -6.17
C ALA A 40 9.48 -1.13 -6.36
N TYR A 41 9.90 -1.57 -7.53
CA TYR A 41 11.32 -1.64 -7.91
C TYR A 41 12.01 -0.29 -7.79
N PHE A 42 11.49 0.73 -8.45
CA PHE A 42 12.10 2.07 -8.41
C PHE A 42 12.15 2.67 -7.01
N ARG A 43 11.11 2.45 -6.19
CA ARG A 43 11.13 2.89 -4.78
C ARG A 43 12.27 2.28 -3.97
N LYS A 44 12.73 1.07 -4.33
CA LYS A 44 13.83 0.38 -3.65
C LYS A 44 15.20 0.76 -4.17
N VAL A 45 15.34 0.97 -5.47
CA VAL A 45 16.65 1.25 -6.08
C VAL A 45 16.94 2.75 -6.15
N GLU A 46 15.91 3.58 -6.27
CA GLU A 46 16.04 5.01 -6.44
C GLU A 46 14.81 5.72 -5.87
N PRO A 47 14.68 5.79 -4.54
CA PRO A 47 13.51 6.39 -3.90
C PRO A 47 13.36 7.85 -4.29
N ALA A 48 12.18 8.21 -4.81
CA ALA A 48 11.83 9.59 -5.10
C ALA A 48 11.23 10.27 -3.86
N GLU A 49 11.53 11.54 -3.68
CA GLU A 49 10.94 12.33 -2.61
C GLU A 49 9.43 12.50 -2.85
N PRO A 50 8.60 12.18 -1.84
CA PRO A 50 7.17 12.37 -1.95
C PRO A 50 6.82 13.87 -1.98
N THR A 51 5.82 14.23 -2.77
CA THR A 51 5.28 15.58 -2.76
C THR A 51 4.59 15.89 -1.42
N VAL A 52 4.50 17.19 -1.08
CA VAL A 52 3.77 17.67 0.13
C VAL A 52 2.35 17.09 0.21
N LYS A 53 1.66 17.01 -0.94
CA LYS A 53 0.32 16.43 -1.04
C LYS A 53 0.31 14.95 -0.69
N GLN A 54 1.28 14.17 -1.17
CA GLN A 54 1.42 12.76 -0.84
C GLN A 54 1.74 12.54 0.63
N LEU A 55 2.66 13.34 1.19
CA LEU A 55 2.96 13.30 2.63
C LEU A 55 1.70 13.56 3.48
N GLY A 56 0.86 14.54 3.09
CA GLY A 56 -0.42 14.80 3.75
C GLY A 56 -1.33 13.56 3.74
N PHE A 57 -1.45 12.87 2.61
CA PHE A 57 -2.26 11.64 2.53
C PHE A 57 -1.71 10.50 3.40
N PHE A 58 -0.40 10.34 3.47
CA PHE A 58 0.22 9.31 4.33
C PHE A 58 -0.04 9.56 5.81
N VAL A 59 0.09 10.82 6.25
CA VAL A 59 -0.18 11.22 7.64
C VAL A 59 -1.65 11.02 8.00
N ASP A 60 -2.55 11.47 7.14
CA ASP A 60 -4.00 11.32 7.36
C ASP A 60 -4.40 9.84 7.45
N GLY A 61 -3.88 9.01 6.56
CA GLY A 61 -4.11 7.57 6.58
C GLY A 61 -3.61 6.92 7.87
N ALA A 62 -2.34 7.11 8.20
CA ALA A 62 -1.70 6.54 9.40
C ALA A 62 -2.40 6.98 10.70
N ARG A 63 -2.80 8.26 10.80
CA ARG A 63 -3.52 8.77 11.96
C ARG A 63 -4.88 8.09 12.15
N ARG A 64 -5.61 7.86 11.05
CA ARG A 64 -6.93 7.22 11.09
C ARG A 64 -6.84 5.77 11.48
N HIS A 65 -5.87 5.04 10.95
CA HIS A 65 -5.60 3.65 11.36
C HIS A 65 -5.32 3.58 12.86
N LYS A 66 -4.41 4.43 13.35
CA LYS A 66 -4.04 4.47 14.77
C LYS A 66 -5.24 4.72 15.69
N VAL A 67 -6.11 5.68 15.36
CA VAL A 67 -7.32 5.96 16.16
C VAL A 67 -8.23 4.74 16.22
N LEU A 68 -8.43 4.03 15.10
CA LEU A 68 -9.27 2.82 15.11
C LEU A 68 -8.65 1.69 15.90
N GLN A 69 -7.36 1.48 15.77
CA GLN A 69 -6.62 0.47 16.54
C GLN A 69 -6.71 0.73 18.05
N GLU A 70 -6.55 1.99 18.46
CA GLU A 70 -6.69 2.41 19.86
C GLU A 70 -8.13 2.23 20.40
N LEU A 71 -9.15 2.58 19.60
CA LEU A 71 -10.55 2.42 19.98
C LEU A 71 -10.97 0.96 20.17
N LEU A 72 -10.44 0.07 19.34
CA LEU A 72 -10.76 -1.36 19.41
C LEU A 72 -9.99 -2.08 20.51
N GLY A 73 -8.84 -1.56 20.95
CA GLY A 73 -8.02 -2.13 22.03
C GLY A 73 -7.54 -3.56 21.77
N VAL A 74 -7.33 -3.91 20.48
CA VAL A 74 -6.91 -5.25 20.04
C VAL A 74 -5.50 -5.22 19.47
N GLU A 75 -4.93 -6.41 19.24
CA GLU A 75 -3.61 -6.55 18.64
C GLU A 75 -3.56 -5.90 17.25
N SER A 76 -2.60 -5.00 17.06
CA SER A 76 -2.50 -4.15 15.86
C SER A 76 -1.06 -4.09 15.35
N GLU A 77 -0.89 -3.76 14.06
CA GLU A 77 0.41 -3.71 13.37
C GLU A 77 1.18 -5.04 13.50
N VAL A 78 0.46 -6.17 13.41
CA VAL A 78 1.03 -7.50 13.60
C VAL A 78 1.92 -7.86 12.42
N GLU A 79 3.20 -8.09 12.68
CA GLU A 79 4.14 -8.52 11.65
C GLU A 79 3.91 -9.99 11.30
N VAL A 80 3.83 -10.27 10.00
CA VAL A 80 3.68 -11.61 9.42
C VAL A 80 4.69 -11.78 8.29
N GLU A 81 5.18 -13.01 8.09
CA GLU A 81 6.14 -13.30 7.04
C GLU A 81 5.77 -14.58 6.28
N LYS A 82 5.85 -14.53 4.94
CA LYS A 82 5.75 -15.69 4.05
C LYS A 82 6.53 -15.42 2.76
N TYR A 83 7.26 -16.42 2.26
CA TYR A 83 8.04 -16.34 1.03
C TYR A 83 9.11 -15.22 1.01
N GLY A 84 9.64 -14.82 2.18
CA GLY A 84 10.54 -13.68 2.31
C GLY A 84 9.86 -12.33 2.00
N VAL A 85 8.57 -12.26 2.23
CA VAL A 85 7.74 -11.04 2.17
C VAL A 85 7.26 -10.74 3.58
N VAL A 86 7.46 -9.50 4.01
CA VAL A 86 6.99 -9.00 5.31
C VAL A 86 5.67 -8.27 5.13
N GLY A 87 4.71 -8.52 5.99
CA GLY A 87 3.46 -7.81 6.08
C GLY A 87 3.24 -7.23 7.47
N HIS A 88 2.47 -6.16 7.57
CA HIS A 88 1.97 -5.62 8.83
C HIS A 88 0.45 -5.55 8.72
N VAL A 89 -0.21 -6.42 9.46
CA VAL A 89 -1.67 -6.51 9.50
C VAL A 89 -2.17 -5.40 10.39
N ASP A 90 -3.08 -4.56 9.89
CA ASP A 90 -3.58 -3.40 10.65
C ASP A 90 -4.16 -3.81 12.01
N ILE A 91 -4.98 -4.87 12.02
CA ILE A 91 -5.56 -5.47 13.24
C ILE A 91 -5.63 -6.98 13.03
N LEU A 92 -5.31 -7.74 14.08
CA LEU A 92 -5.47 -9.19 14.08
C LEU A 92 -6.59 -9.60 15.06
N LEU A 93 -7.62 -10.24 14.52
CA LEU A 93 -8.69 -10.94 15.27
C LEU A 93 -8.53 -12.45 15.05
N ASP A 94 -9.63 -13.14 14.81
CA ASP A 94 -9.65 -14.53 14.32
C ASP A 94 -9.24 -14.66 12.85
N ALA A 95 -9.03 -13.52 12.18
CA ALA A 95 -8.55 -13.34 10.82
C ALA A 95 -7.95 -11.93 10.66
N PRO A 96 -7.17 -11.65 9.59
CA PRO A 96 -6.63 -10.32 9.35
C PRO A 96 -7.74 -9.32 9.07
N VAL A 97 -7.56 -8.12 9.60
CA VAL A 97 -8.40 -6.94 9.31
C VAL A 97 -7.54 -5.90 8.62
N GLU A 98 -7.98 -5.45 7.48
CA GLU A 98 -7.38 -4.34 6.72
C GLU A 98 -8.24 -3.09 6.84
N ILE A 99 -7.63 -1.95 7.10
CA ILE A 99 -8.30 -0.66 7.21
C ILE A 99 -8.00 0.18 5.97
N LYS A 100 -9.01 0.71 5.32
CA LYS A 100 -8.85 1.60 4.16
C LYS A 100 -9.61 2.90 4.32
N THR A 101 -8.94 3.99 3.96
CA THR A 101 -9.57 5.29 3.83
C THR A 101 -9.66 5.66 2.36
N THR A 102 -10.83 6.02 1.87
CA THR A 102 -11.04 6.31 0.44
C THR A 102 -11.95 7.51 0.21
N ARG A 103 -11.73 8.19 -0.91
CA ARG A 103 -12.65 9.19 -1.48
C ARG A 103 -13.45 8.64 -2.66
N ALA A 104 -13.23 7.37 -3.03
CA ALA A 104 -14.00 6.72 -4.09
C ALA A 104 -15.47 6.63 -3.69
N ARG A 105 -16.36 7.00 -4.63
CA ARG A 105 -17.83 6.96 -4.43
C ARG A 105 -18.47 5.67 -4.91
N LYS A 106 -17.74 4.88 -5.69
CA LYS A 106 -18.21 3.64 -6.33
C LYS A 106 -17.58 2.40 -5.68
N ALA A 107 -17.57 1.31 -6.41
CA ALA A 107 -17.03 0.03 -6.00
C ALA A 107 -15.62 0.16 -5.36
N LEU A 108 -15.35 -0.73 -4.43
CA LEU A 108 -14.05 -0.80 -3.79
C LEU A 108 -13.01 -1.31 -4.80
N PRO A 109 -11.81 -0.73 -4.82
CA PRO A 109 -10.75 -1.17 -5.72
C PRO A 109 -10.27 -2.59 -5.39
N ASP A 110 -10.02 -3.43 -6.40
CA ASP A 110 -9.56 -4.82 -6.25
C ASP A 110 -8.29 -4.96 -5.42
N HIS A 111 -7.43 -3.97 -5.44
CA HIS A 111 -6.20 -4.00 -4.68
C HIS A 111 -6.40 -3.97 -3.15
N TYR A 112 -7.57 -3.58 -2.63
CA TYR A 112 -7.90 -3.71 -1.22
C TYR A 112 -8.07 -5.18 -0.86
N PHE A 113 -8.82 -5.90 -1.69
CA PHE A 113 -9.04 -7.34 -1.52
C PHE A 113 -7.76 -8.15 -1.74
N ARG A 114 -6.91 -7.74 -2.68
CA ARG A 114 -5.60 -8.36 -2.90
C ARG A 114 -4.70 -8.22 -1.67
N GLN A 115 -4.63 -7.04 -1.06
CA GLN A 115 -3.81 -6.82 0.14
C GLN A 115 -4.31 -7.68 1.30
N LEU A 116 -5.61 -7.65 1.57
CA LEU A 116 -6.24 -8.48 2.58
C LEU A 116 -6.02 -9.98 2.31
N GLY A 117 -6.18 -10.40 1.05
CA GLY A 117 -5.93 -11.77 0.61
C GLY A 117 -4.50 -12.23 0.83
N PHE A 118 -3.51 -11.36 0.61
CA PHE A 118 -2.11 -11.67 0.89
C PHE A 118 -1.87 -11.86 2.40
N TYR A 119 -2.45 -11.03 3.25
CA TYR A 119 -2.38 -11.25 4.70
C TYR A 119 -3.09 -12.53 5.13
N ALA A 120 -4.25 -12.83 4.55
CA ALA A 120 -4.97 -14.08 4.80
C ALA A 120 -4.12 -15.31 4.45
N VAL A 121 -3.43 -15.27 3.30
CA VAL A 121 -2.47 -16.30 2.86
C VAL A 121 -1.28 -16.42 3.80
N MET A 122 -0.73 -15.30 4.29
CA MET A 122 0.41 -15.32 5.20
C MET A 122 0.06 -15.93 6.57
N LEU A 123 -1.18 -15.78 7.00
CA LEU A 123 -1.73 -16.35 8.24
C LEU A 123 -2.37 -17.73 8.05
N ASP A 124 -2.46 -18.22 6.80
CA ASP A 124 -3.14 -19.48 6.44
C ASP A 124 -4.62 -19.52 6.88
N VAL A 125 -5.33 -18.40 6.75
CA VAL A 125 -6.74 -18.24 7.13
C VAL A 125 -7.54 -17.78 5.90
N PRO A 126 -8.41 -18.61 5.27
CA PRO A 126 -9.08 -18.27 4.00
C PRO A 126 -10.24 -17.28 4.18
N ARG A 127 -10.12 -16.35 5.09
CA ARG A 127 -11.04 -15.24 5.32
C ARG A 127 -10.30 -14.01 5.85
N GLY A 128 -10.95 -12.86 5.82
CA GLY A 128 -10.46 -11.63 6.41
C GLY A 128 -11.56 -10.58 6.51
N TYR A 129 -11.25 -9.45 7.11
CA TYR A 129 -12.18 -8.34 7.29
C TYR A 129 -11.61 -7.07 6.67
N LEU A 130 -12.48 -6.28 6.06
CA LEU A 130 -12.12 -4.99 5.50
C LEU A 130 -12.98 -3.90 6.13
N ILE A 131 -12.33 -2.94 6.77
CA ILE A 131 -12.96 -1.73 7.30
C ILE A 131 -12.63 -0.59 6.32
N VAL A 132 -13.67 0.04 5.78
CA VAL A 132 -13.50 1.15 4.83
C VAL A 132 -14.10 2.42 5.41
N GLN A 133 -13.26 3.44 5.56
CA GLN A 133 -13.72 4.79 5.86
C GLN A 133 -13.87 5.59 4.57
N ARG A 134 -15.10 5.90 4.19
CA ARG A 134 -15.37 6.83 3.09
C ARG A 134 -15.30 8.27 3.58
N LEU A 135 -14.51 9.09 2.91
CA LEU A 135 -14.38 10.50 3.26
C LEU A 135 -15.48 11.38 2.61
N ASN A 136 -16.27 10.80 1.71
CA ASN A 136 -17.36 11.46 1.00
C ASN A 136 -18.58 10.54 1.02
N GLY A 137 -19.66 10.95 1.67
CA GLY A 137 -20.92 10.20 1.69
C GLY A 137 -21.61 10.23 3.05
N ASP A 138 -22.84 9.73 3.09
CA ASP A 138 -23.70 9.75 4.27
C ASP A 138 -23.38 8.65 5.28
N SER A 139 -22.75 7.57 4.82
CA SER A 139 -22.27 6.48 5.68
C SER A 139 -20.74 6.42 5.62
N PRO A 140 -20.03 6.97 6.61
CA PRO A 140 -18.58 7.08 6.57
C PRO A 140 -17.87 5.73 6.79
N TRP A 141 -18.56 4.71 7.27
CA TRP A 141 -17.97 3.43 7.62
C TRP A 141 -18.70 2.27 6.97
N GLU A 142 -17.91 1.37 6.36
CA GLU A 142 -18.37 0.13 5.76
C GLU A 142 -17.52 -1.02 6.31
N PHE A 143 -18.16 -2.15 6.59
CA PHE A 143 -17.52 -3.31 7.18
C PHE A 143 -17.83 -4.53 6.32
N TYR A 144 -16.79 -5.24 5.89
CA TYR A 144 -16.92 -6.38 5.01
C TYR A 144 -16.21 -7.59 5.61
N ARG A 145 -16.85 -8.74 5.52
CA ARG A 145 -16.22 -10.04 5.67
C ARG A 145 -15.96 -10.59 4.27
N VAL A 146 -14.76 -11.04 4.04
CA VAL A 146 -14.31 -11.62 2.78
C VAL A 146 -13.92 -13.06 3.06
N GLU A 147 -14.46 -14.00 2.30
CA GLU A 147 -14.14 -15.41 2.37
C GLU A 147 -13.73 -15.87 0.98
N TRP A 148 -12.68 -16.64 0.89
CA TRP A 148 -12.19 -17.21 -0.35
C TRP A 148 -12.46 -18.70 -0.39
N SER A 149 -12.93 -19.20 -1.54
CA SER A 149 -12.96 -20.63 -1.81
C SER A 149 -11.53 -21.20 -1.76
N LYS A 150 -11.43 -22.51 -1.68
CA LYS A 150 -10.10 -23.17 -1.68
C LYS A 150 -9.30 -22.83 -2.94
N GLU A 151 -9.95 -22.76 -4.08
CA GLU A 151 -9.35 -22.45 -5.38
C GLU A 151 -8.88 -20.99 -5.43
N GLU A 152 -9.72 -20.04 -5.00
CA GLU A 152 -9.35 -18.62 -4.94
C GLU A 152 -8.18 -18.38 -3.97
N PHE A 153 -8.20 -19.05 -2.81
CA PHE A 153 -7.13 -18.93 -1.83
C PHE A 153 -5.79 -19.48 -2.35
N GLN A 154 -5.82 -20.58 -3.09
CA GLN A 154 -4.64 -21.13 -3.76
C GLN A 154 -4.11 -20.18 -4.84
N LEU A 155 -4.99 -19.53 -5.61
CA LEU A 155 -4.58 -18.52 -6.59
C LEU A 155 -3.93 -17.28 -5.93
N LEU A 156 -4.45 -16.84 -4.80
CA LEU A 156 -3.83 -15.76 -4.02
C LEU A 156 -2.44 -16.13 -3.50
N ASP A 157 -2.27 -17.36 -3.00
CA ASP A 157 -0.97 -17.87 -2.55
C ASP A 157 0.04 -17.91 -3.70
N GLN A 158 -0.37 -18.42 -4.86
CA GLN A 158 0.45 -18.44 -6.07
C GLN A 158 0.79 -17.01 -6.54
N GLU A 159 -0.18 -16.07 -6.51
CA GLU A 159 0.03 -14.68 -6.90
C GLU A 159 1.04 -14.00 -5.97
N LEU A 160 0.90 -14.15 -4.64
CA LEU A 160 1.85 -13.59 -3.66
C LEU A 160 3.27 -14.08 -3.95
N LYS A 161 3.45 -15.39 -4.07
CA LYS A 161 4.74 -16.02 -4.36
C LYS A 161 5.33 -15.57 -5.70
N HIS A 162 4.50 -15.55 -6.75
CA HIS A 162 4.91 -15.15 -8.09
C HIS A 162 5.37 -13.68 -8.11
N ARG A 163 4.58 -12.76 -7.58
CA ARG A 163 4.91 -11.34 -7.55
C ARG A 163 6.17 -11.05 -6.72
N ALA A 164 6.34 -11.74 -5.59
CA ALA A 164 7.56 -11.64 -4.78
C ALA A 164 8.81 -12.10 -5.56
N ASN A 165 8.71 -13.23 -6.28
CA ASN A 165 9.81 -13.74 -7.08
C ASN A 165 10.16 -12.83 -8.26
N LEU A 166 9.16 -12.27 -8.95
CA LEU A 166 9.38 -11.29 -10.02
C LEU A 166 10.14 -10.07 -9.52
N LEU A 167 9.66 -9.47 -8.41
CA LEU A 167 10.31 -8.28 -7.85
C LEU A 167 11.73 -8.58 -7.37
N ARG A 168 11.93 -9.72 -6.70
CA ARG A 168 13.26 -10.17 -6.25
C ARG A 168 14.22 -10.37 -7.41
N ALA A 169 13.77 -11.04 -8.47
CA ALA A 169 14.57 -11.24 -9.66
C ALA A 169 14.95 -9.90 -10.32
N ALA A 170 14.00 -8.99 -10.47
CA ALA A 170 14.28 -7.67 -11.05
C ALA A 170 15.30 -6.88 -10.21
N LEU A 171 15.20 -6.92 -8.88
CA LEU A 171 16.14 -6.27 -7.97
C LEU A 171 17.54 -6.89 -8.07
N ASN A 172 17.64 -8.21 -8.08
CA ASN A 172 18.92 -8.92 -8.17
C ASN A 172 19.64 -8.69 -9.49
N PHE A 173 18.90 -8.60 -10.59
CA PHE A 173 19.46 -8.36 -11.94
C PHE A 173 19.55 -6.87 -12.30
N HIS A 174 19.08 -5.98 -11.42
CA HIS A 174 18.98 -4.53 -11.69
C HIS A 174 18.23 -4.22 -12.99
N ASP A 175 17.16 -4.99 -13.28
CA ASP A 175 16.43 -4.91 -14.54
C ASP A 175 14.90 -4.86 -14.31
N PHE A 176 14.33 -3.67 -14.36
CA PHE A 176 12.90 -3.46 -14.21
C PHE A 176 12.07 -3.91 -15.43
N HIS A 177 12.70 -4.16 -16.59
CA HIS A 177 11.99 -4.65 -17.78
C HIS A 177 11.45 -6.07 -17.60
N ARG A 178 12.02 -6.83 -16.65
CA ARG A 178 11.51 -8.15 -16.22
C ARG A 178 10.14 -8.05 -15.54
N LEU A 179 9.70 -6.86 -15.13
CA LEU A 179 8.45 -6.66 -14.44
C LEU A 179 7.34 -6.27 -15.42
N PRO A 180 6.11 -6.82 -15.25
CA PRO A 180 4.99 -6.47 -16.08
C PRO A 180 4.65 -4.98 -15.94
N ARG A 181 4.14 -4.38 -17.01
CA ARG A 181 3.49 -3.08 -16.95
C ARG A 181 2.12 -3.24 -16.31
N VAL A 182 1.68 -2.18 -15.64
CA VAL A 182 0.29 -2.11 -15.17
C VAL A 182 -0.61 -1.86 -16.37
N GLU A 183 -1.64 -2.69 -16.51
CA GLU A 183 -2.63 -2.62 -17.58
C GLU A 183 -4.05 -2.57 -16.99
N GLY A 184 -5.05 -2.35 -17.84
CA GLY A 184 -6.46 -2.34 -17.46
C GLY A 184 -6.82 -1.23 -16.47
N ASP A 185 -7.67 -1.55 -15.52
CA ASP A 185 -8.30 -0.60 -14.59
C ASP A 185 -7.32 0.11 -13.65
N THR A 186 -6.09 -0.37 -13.54
CA THR A 186 -5.06 0.27 -12.72
C THR A 186 -4.08 1.13 -13.51
N ALA A 187 -4.18 1.16 -14.85
CA ALA A 187 -3.28 1.91 -15.73
C ALA A 187 -3.32 3.43 -15.49
N TRP A 188 -4.43 3.97 -14.97
CA TRP A 188 -4.54 5.38 -14.59
C TRP A 188 -3.49 5.81 -13.56
N LYS A 189 -2.99 4.90 -12.73
CA LYS A 189 -1.94 5.20 -11.75
C LYS A 189 -0.64 5.65 -12.40
N CYS A 190 -0.35 5.20 -13.63
CA CYS A 190 0.82 5.63 -14.38
C CYS A 190 0.81 7.13 -14.68
N GLN A 191 -0.37 7.75 -14.79
CA GLN A 191 -0.48 9.21 -15.01
C GLN A 191 0.04 10.03 -13.83
N HIS A 192 0.00 9.45 -12.62
CA HIS A 192 0.40 10.10 -11.37
C HIS A 192 1.65 9.48 -10.74
N CYS A 193 2.28 8.52 -11.43
CA CYS A 193 3.45 7.81 -10.94
C CYS A 193 4.70 8.71 -11.01
N LEU A 194 5.43 8.82 -9.91
CA LEU A 194 6.68 9.59 -9.83
C LEU A 194 7.77 9.03 -10.76
N TYR A 195 7.68 7.76 -11.10
CA TYR A 195 8.66 7.05 -11.94
C TYR A 195 8.22 6.88 -13.39
N ARG A 196 7.15 7.57 -13.81
CA ARG A 196 6.57 7.40 -15.15
C ARG A 196 7.60 7.59 -16.25
N GLN A 197 8.37 8.66 -16.22
CA GLN A 197 9.37 8.98 -17.25
C GLN A 197 10.44 7.89 -17.35
N LYS A 198 10.99 7.44 -16.21
CA LYS A 198 11.98 6.36 -16.15
C LYS A 198 11.41 5.04 -16.65
N CYS A 199 10.20 4.71 -16.21
CA CYS A 199 9.52 3.46 -16.57
C CYS A 199 9.16 3.36 -18.05
N LEU A 200 8.88 4.48 -18.72
CA LEU A 200 8.52 4.55 -20.15
C LEU A 200 9.73 4.77 -21.07
N GLY A 201 10.95 4.85 -20.53
CA GLY A 201 12.18 4.93 -21.31
C GLY A 201 12.44 6.32 -21.92
N GLY A 202 12.02 7.39 -21.23
CA GLY A 202 12.42 8.75 -21.63
C GLY A 202 12.01 9.15 -23.06
N ILE A 203 10.92 8.60 -23.61
CA ILE A 203 10.37 9.08 -24.87
C ILE A 203 9.82 10.47 -24.59
N HIS A 204 10.64 11.46 -24.92
CA HIS A 204 10.18 12.84 -25.04
C HIS A 204 9.14 12.88 -26.17
N VAL A 205 7.87 13.11 -25.82
CA VAL A 205 6.82 13.54 -26.74
C VAL A 205 6.72 15.04 -26.58
#